data_ee95324fc37be8b87157e713de49d051
#
_entry.id   ee95324fc37be8b87157e713de49d051
#
_cell.length_a   1.000
_cell.length_b   1.000
_cell.length_c   1.000
_cell.angle_alpha   90.00
_cell.angle_beta   90.00
_cell.angle_gamma   90.00
#
_symmetry.space_group_name_H-M   'P 1'
#
loop_
_entity.id
_entity.type
_entity.pdbx_description
1 polymer ?
#
loop_
_entity_poly.entity_id
_entity_poly.type
_entity_poly.pdbx_seq_one_letter_code
_entity_poly.pdbx_strand_id
1 'polypeptide(L)'
;KKIKYIVTIARGTSDCAALYSSYIFAKHLGLPTYSMPPSIITLEQSKFDFSEALVIVISQSGKSADLVECERKSRLMGAHTVIITNNVTSPIIKEANYFLNMFANEEKSVAATKTFTQTLLVLIKLVFICLGKKNINDDIKKLSEIIVNDSSNQWKTDIIDKNVNTGFIIGRGVGFALSNEISLKFKELCQEMIEPFSSAEVMHGPKSLIENSFKLFLLGMNDKSGLTVNQDVNELKNYTNLIYEISTNQNVKSKLFYPSNKISELDSVILMSKFYPWIIRYTTAKGLNPDDPRYLTKITETF
;
A
#
# COMPACT_ATOMS: atom_id res chain seq x y z
N LYS A 1 -22.24 3.48 -20.06
CA LYS A 1 -21.95 4.84 -19.52
C LYS A 1 -20.45 5.06 -19.55
N LYS A 2 -20.01 6.29 -19.81
CA LYS A 2 -18.58 6.66 -19.76
C LYS A 2 -18.24 7.03 -18.32
N ILE A 3 -17.30 6.29 -17.72
CA ILE A 3 -16.76 6.63 -16.39
C ILE A 3 -15.90 7.88 -16.51
N LYS A 4 -16.13 8.85 -15.65
CA LYS A 4 -15.37 10.11 -15.58
C LYS A 4 -14.41 10.18 -14.42
N TYR A 5 -14.70 9.47 -13.31
CA TYR A 5 -13.85 9.44 -12.12
C TYR A 5 -14.03 8.13 -11.35
N ILE A 6 -13.09 7.87 -10.47
CA ILE A 6 -13.10 6.68 -9.61
C ILE A 6 -13.20 7.12 -8.15
N VAL A 7 -13.99 6.40 -7.37
CA VAL A 7 -14.05 6.53 -5.91
C VAL A 7 -13.57 5.22 -5.31
N THR A 8 -12.59 5.27 -4.42
CA THR A 8 -12.16 4.09 -3.66
C THR A 8 -12.69 4.17 -2.23
N ILE A 9 -13.09 3.03 -1.67
CA ILE A 9 -13.59 2.91 -0.31
C ILE A 9 -12.89 1.72 0.34
N ALA A 10 -12.15 1.96 1.40
CA ALA A 10 -11.37 0.92 2.07
C ALA A 10 -11.01 1.33 3.51
N ARG A 11 -10.30 0.45 4.24
CA ARG A 11 -9.74 0.71 5.57
C ARG A 11 -8.38 0.03 5.74
N GLY A 12 -7.54 0.62 6.58
CA GLY A 12 -6.24 0.06 6.96
C GLY A 12 -5.35 -0.27 5.76
N THR A 13 -4.78 -1.45 5.74
CA THR A 13 -3.95 -1.95 4.62
C THR A 13 -4.65 -1.87 3.26
N SER A 14 -5.97 -2.12 3.21
CA SER A 14 -6.73 -1.97 1.97
C SER A 14 -6.84 -0.51 1.51
N ASP A 15 -6.83 0.46 2.43
CA ASP A 15 -6.83 1.88 2.08
C ASP A 15 -5.46 2.33 1.56
N CYS A 16 -4.36 1.75 2.04
CA CYS A 16 -3.04 1.93 1.43
C CYS A 16 -3.02 1.45 -0.05
N ALA A 17 -3.70 0.33 -0.35
CA ALA A 17 -3.87 -0.13 -1.73
C ALA A 17 -4.80 0.79 -2.55
N ALA A 18 -5.84 1.36 -1.93
CA ALA A 18 -6.69 2.35 -2.55
C ALA A 18 -5.90 3.63 -2.90
N LEU A 19 -5.06 4.11 -1.98
CA LEU A 19 -4.15 5.23 -2.25
C LEU A 19 -3.18 4.91 -3.39
N TYR A 20 -2.60 3.70 -3.41
CA TYR A 20 -1.77 3.25 -4.54
C TYR A 20 -2.54 3.30 -5.86
N SER A 21 -3.78 2.84 -5.86
CA SER A 21 -4.62 2.83 -7.06
C SER A 21 -4.88 4.24 -7.60
N SER A 22 -5.01 5.24 -6.74
CA SER A 22 -5.23 6.62 -7.17
C SER A 22 -4.10 7.14 -8.06
N TYR A 23 -2.85 6.79 -7.72
CA TYR A 23 -1.69 7.15 -8.54
C TYR A 23 -1.68 6.44 -9.88
N ILE A 24 -1.93 5.13 -9.92
CA ILE A 24 -1.82 4.37 -11.17
C ILE A 24 -3.01 4.64 -12.11
N PHE A 25 -4.22 4.85 -11.59
CA PHE A 25 -5.37 5.21 -12.42
C PHE A 25 -5.23 6.61 -13.00
N ALA A 26 -4.82 7.59 -12.19
CA ALA A 26 -4.57 8.93 -12.69
C ALA A 26 -3.42 8.96 -13.72
N LYS A 27 -2.30 8.30 -13.42
CA LYS A 27 -1.10 8.25 -14.28
C LYS A 27 -1.40 7.61 -15.63
N HIS A 28 -2.11 6.49 -15.66
CA HIS A 28 -2.24 5.65 -16.84
C HIS A 28 -3.56 5.80 -17.58
N LEU A 29 -4.65 6.07 -16.86
CA LEU A 29 -5.98 6.17 -17.45
C LEU A 29 -6.49 7.61 -17.53
N GLY A 30 -5.80 8.58 -16.90
CA GLY A 30 -6.25 9.97 -16.82
C GLY A 30 -7.55 10.15 -16.04
N LEU A 31 -7.89 9.17 -15.16
CA LEU A 31 -9.11 9.20 -14.36
C LEU A 31 -8.80 9.73 -12.95
N PRO A 32 -9.37 10.89 -12.56
CA PRO A 32 -9.31 11.33 -11.17
C PRO A 32 -9.83 10.24 -10.22
N THR A 33 -9.11 10.00 -9.13
CA THR A 33 -9.45 8.94 -8.18
C THR A 33 -9.40 9.49 -6.76
N TYR A 34 -10.47 9.29 -6.00
CA TYR A 34 -10.64 9.81 -4.65
C TYR A 34 -10.83 8.67 -3.66
N SER A 35 -10.12 8.70 -2.53
CA SER A 35 -10.46 7.86 -1.38
C SER A 35 -11.58 8.55 -0.60
N MET A 36 -12.70 7.85 -0.41
CA MET A 36 -13.86 8.36 0.33
C MET A 36 -13.94 7.68 1.70
N PRO A 37 -13.94 8.46 2.80
CA PRO A 37 -14.15 7.92 4.12
C PRO A 37 -15.51 7.23 4.22
N PRO A 38 -15.59 5.96 4.68
CA PRO A 38 -16.86 5.23 4.80
C PRO A 38 -17.91 5.99 5.63
N SER A 39 -17.49 6.74 6.67
CA SER A 39 -18.39 7.49 7.54
C SER A 39 -19.26 8.53 6.81
N ILE A 40 -18.77 9.11 5.73
CA ILE A 40 -19.55 10.07 4.91
C ILE A 40 -20.80 9.40 4.34
N ILE A 41 -20.69 8.13 3.97
CA ILE A 41 -21.80 7.35 3.42
C ILE A 41 -22.65 6.70 4.53
N THR A 42 -22.01 6.14 5.55
CA THR A 42 -22.68 5.33 6.58
C THR A 42 -23.29 6.18 7.67
N LEU A 43 -22.55 7.12 8.25
CA LEU A 43 -22.99 7.94 9.39
C LEU A 43 -23.65 9.26 8.94
N GLU A 44 -22.96 10.04 8.10
CA GLU A 44 -23.48 11.34 7.61
C GLU A 44 -24.60 11.16 6.60
N GLN A 45 -24.76 9.96 6.04
CA GLN A 45 -25.78 9.61 5.03
C GLN A 45 -25.84 10.59 3.84
N SER A 46 -24.67 11.13 3.48
CA SER A 46 -24.56 12.09 2.38
C SER A 46 -25.01 11.48 1.07
N LYS A 47 -25.72 12.26 0.27
CA LYS A 47 -26.22 11.86 -1.04
C LYS A 47 -25.29 12.38 -2.13
N PHE A 48 -24.83 11.48 -2.99
CA PHE A 48 -23.98 11.81 -4.14
C PHE A 48 -24.68 11.38 -5.43
N ASP A 49 -24.33 12.01 -6.52
CA ASP A 49 -24.58 11.47 -7.86
C ASP A 49 -23.33 10.71 -8.33
N PHE A 50 -23.39 9.39 -8.22
CA PHE A 50 -22.33 8.49 -8.70
C PHE A 50 -22.61 7.92 -10.09
N SER A 51 -23.55 8.50 -10.85
CA SER A 51 -23.95 7.97 -12.16
C SER A 51 -22.82 7.89 -13.20
N GLU A 52 -21.73 8.66 -13.03
CA GLU A 52 -20.54 8.65 -13.87
C GLU A 52 -19.29 8.12 -13.12
N ALA A 53 -19.48 7.56 -11.92
CA ALA A 53 -18.41 7.03 -11.09
C ALA A 53 -18.25 5.52 -11.26
N LEU A 54 -16.99 5.07 -11.18
CA LEU A 54 -16.63 3.71 -10.81
C LEU A 54 -16.29 3.71 -9.32
N VAL A 55 -17.08 3.01 -8.50
CA VAL A 55 -16.77 2.86 -7.07
C VAL A 55 -16.08 1.52 -6.85
N ILE A 56 -14.84 1.56 -6.33
CA ILE A 56 -14.04 0.37 -6.03
C ILE A 56 -13.98 0.21 -4.52
N VAL A 57 -14.58 -0.86 -3.99
CA VAL A 57 -14.48 -1.20 -2.57
C VAL A 57 -13.45 -2.30 -2.39
N ILE A 58 -12.44 -2.06 -1.54
CA ILE A 58 -11.38 -3.03 -1.26
C ILE A 58 -11.56 -3.57 0.15
N SER A 59 -11.83 -4.86 0.28
CA SER A 59 -12.04 -5.53 1.57
C SER A 59 -11.54 -6.96 1.54
N GLN A 60 -10.49 -7.27 2.29
CA GLN A 60 -9.90 -8.61 2.34
C GLN A 60 -10.95 -9.67 2.71
N SER A 61 -11.72 -9.45 3.78
CA SER A 61 -12.75 -10.39 4.25
C SER A 61 -14.09 -10.27 3.52
N GLY A 62 -14.38 -9.07 2.99
CA GLY A 62 -15.69 -8.71 2.42
C GLY A 62 -16.85 -8.76 3.42
N LYS A 63 -16.55 -8.71 4.74
CA LYS A 63 -17.51 -8.86 5.83
C LYS A 63 -17.70 -7.61 6.67
N SER A 64 -16.87 -6.58 6.55
CA SER A 64 -16.99 -5.33 7.29
C SER A 64 -18.33 -4.67 6.98
N ALA A 65 -19.17 -4.51 7.99
CA ALA A 65 -20.56 -4.06 7.82
C ALA A 65 -20.64 -2.67 7.17
N ASP A 66 -19.74 -1.76 7.56
CA ASP A 66 -19.64 -0.42 6.98
C ASP A 66 -19.27 -0.44 5.49
N LEU A 67 -18.36 -1.33 5.06
CA LEU A 67 -17.97 -1.44 3.66
C LEU A 67 -19.07 -2.10 2.80
N VAL A 68 -19.80 -3.08 3.36
CA VAL A 68 -20.98 -3.66 2.72
C VAL A 68 -22.05 -2.60 2.50
N GLU A 69 -22.30 -1.76 3.52
CA GLU A 69 -23.28 -0.67 3.42
C GLU A 69 -22.81 0.42 2.44
N CYS A 70 -21.50 0.73 2.41
CA CYS A 70 -20.94 1.68 1.45
C CYS A 70 -21.13 1.20 0.01
N GLU A 71 -20.89 -0.08 -0.27
CA GLU A 71 -21.17 -0.66 -1.61
C GLU A 71 -22.63 -0.48 -1.98
N ARG A 72 -23.54 -0.96 -1.10
CA ARG A 72 -24.97 -0.91 -1.33
C ARG A 72 -25.48 0.52 -1.60
N LYS A 73 -25.11 1.47 -0.76
CA LYS A 73 -25.48 2.89 -0.91
C LYS A 73 -24.88 3.50 -2.17
N SER A 74 -23.62 3.25 -2.47
CA SER A 74 -22.98 3.77 -3.68
C SER A 74 -23.69 3.29 -4.95
N ARG A 75 -24.07 2.03 -5.00
CA ARG A 75 -24.83 1.46 -6.12
C ARG A 75 -26.22 2.09 -6.25
N LEU A 76 -26.92 2.30 -5.13
CA LEU A 76 -28.22 3.01 -5.11
C LEU A 76 -28.08 4.49 -5.56
N MET A 77 -26.91 5.10 -5.36
CA MET A 77 -26.59 6.44 -5.86
C MET A 77 -26.11 6.44 -7.32
N GLY A 78 -26.25 5.32 -8.04
CA GLY A 78 -26.01 5.21 -9.48
C GLY A 78 -24.61 4.77 -9.89
N ALA A 79 -23.72 4.44 -8.95
CA ALA A 79 -22.36 3.96 -9.24
C ALA A 79 -22.35 2.62 -10.00
N HIS A 80 -21.34 2.44 -10.84
CA HIS A 80 -20.85 1.11 -11.16
C HIS A 80 -19.91 0.65 -10.05
N THR A 81 -20.19 -0.50 -9.40
CA THR A 81 -19.42 -0.97 -8.26
C THR A 81 -18.52 -2.15 -8.64
N VAL A 82 -17.29 -2.12 -8.17
CA VAL A 82 -16.31 -3.21 -8.28
C VAL A 82 -15.80 -3.53 -6.89
N ILE A 83 -15.87 -4.78 -6.50
CA ILE A 83 -15.34 -5.26 -5.22
C ILE A 83 -14.01 -5.99 -5.46
N ILE A 84 -12.98 -5.62 -4.72
CA ILE A 84 -11.73 -6.38 -4.67
C ILE A 84 -11.70 -7.07 -3.32
N THR A 85 -11.78 -8.42 -3.32
CA THR A 85 -11.86 -9.22 -2.09
C THR A 85 -11.13 -10.54 -2.23
N ASN A 86 -10.69 -11.10 -1.11
CA ASN A 86 -10.11 -12.44 -1.06
C ASN A 86 -11.15 -13.52 -0.74
N ASN A 87 -12.37 -13.12 -0.35
CA ASN A 87 -13.45 -14.03 0.01
C ASN A 87 -14.59 -13.94 -1.04
N VAL A 88 -14.59 -14.88 -1.96
CA VAL A 88 -15.57 -14.95 -3.07
C VAL A 88 -16.97 -15.39 -2.65
N THR A 89 -17.19 -15.73 -1.37
CA THR A 89 -18.52 -16.04 -0.81
C THR A 89 -19.01 -14.97 0.16
N SER A 90 -18.30 -13.84 0.24
CA SER A 90 -18.60 -12.77 1.19
C SER A 90 -19.88 -12.02 0.85
N PRO A 91 -20.55 -11.40 1.85
CA PRO A 91 -21.79 -10.66 1.62
C PRO A 91 -21.63 -9.48 0.66
N ILE A 92 -20.47 -8.82 0.65
CA ILE A 92 -20.24 -7.61 -0.15
C ILE A 92 -20.35 -7.84 -1.67
N ILE A 93 -20.14 -9.08 -2.15
CA ILE A 93 -20.21 -9.37 -3.60
C ILE A 93 -21.61 -9.68 -4.11
N LYS A 94 -22.59 -9.91 -3.22
CA LYS A 94 -23.91 -10.45 -3.60
C LYS A 94 -24.65 -9.55 -4.60
N GLU A 95 -24.53 -8.26 -4.46
CA GLU A 95 -25.26 -7.27 -5.26
C GLU A 95 -24.34 -6.35 -6.08
N ALA A 96 -23.02 -6.46 -5.90
CA ALA A 96 -22.04 -5.67 -6.64
C ALA A 96 -22.13 -5.96 -8.15
N ASN A 97 -21.88 -4.95 -9.00
CA ASN A 97 -21.85 -5.13 -10.44
C ASN A 97 -20.75 -6.09 -10.89
N TYR A 98 -19.56 -5.99 -10.26
CA TYR A 98 -18.41 -6.82 -10.56
C TYR A 98 -17.63 -7.12 -9.29
N PHE A 99 -16.90 -8.24 -9.28
CA PHE A 99 -15.90 -8.49 -8.25
C PHE A 99 -14.60 -9.04 -8.86
N LEU A 100 -13.50 -8.76 -8.20
CA LEU A 100 -12.16 -9.23 -8.53
C LEU A 100 -11.61 -9.98 -7.31
N ASN A 101 -11.19 -11.23 -7.51
CA ASN A 101 -10.58 -12.04 -6.47
C ASN A 101 -9.10 -11.65 -6.30
N MET A 102 -8.64 -11.49 -5.05
CA MET A 102 -7.23 -11.28 -4.73
C MET A 102 -6.36 -12.51 -4.98
N PHE A 103 -6.94 -13.73 -4.93
CA PHE A 103 -6.21 -15.00 -5.06
C PHE A 103 -5.05 -15.18 -4.07
N ALA A 104 -5.17 -14.61 -2.87
CA ALA A 104 -4.12 -14.63 -1.86
C ALA A 104 -4.14 -15.89 -0.96
N ASN A 105 -5.03 -16.85 -1.20
CA ASN A 105 -5.34 -17.91 -0.26
C ASN A 105 -5.76 -17.36 1.12
N GLU A 106 -5.94 -18.21 2.11
CA GLU A 106 -6.32 -17.80 3.46
C GLU A 106 -5.19 -16.97 4.12
N GLU A 107 -5.49 -15.78 4.60
CA GLU A 107 -4.60 -14.93 5.37
C GLU A 107 -4.96 -14.97 6.86
N LYS A 108 -4.17 -15.74 7.62
CA LYS A 108 -4.45 -16.00 9.04
C LYS A 108 -3.95 -14.88 9.97
N SER A 109 -2.81 -14.28 9.64
CA SER A 109 -2.19 -13.22 10.45
C SER A 109 -3.12 -12.03 10.61
N VAL A 110 -3.08 -11.38 11.77
CA VAL A 110 -3.84 -10.16 12.07
C VAL A 110 -3.43 -9.05 11.10
N ALA A 111 -2.14 -8.74 11.03
CA ALA A 111 -1.59 -7.80 10.08
C ALA A 111 -1.61 -8.39 8.66
N ALA A 112 -2.29 -7.72 7.75
CA ALA A 112 -2.36 -8.14 6.35
C ALA A 112 -1.00 -8.00 5.65
N THR A 113 -0.66 -8.94 4.78
CA THR A 113 0.59 -8.97 4.02
C THR A 113 0.36 -9.38 2.56
N LYS A 114 0.13 -10.69 2.31
CA LYS A 114 -0.04 -11.23 0.96
C LYS A 114 -1.30 -10.72 0.27
N THR A 115 -2.38 -10.43 1.00
CA THR A 115 -3.59 -9.85 0.41
C THR A 115 -3.34 -8.44 -0.11
N PHE A 116 -2.51 -7.64 0.55
CA PHE A 116 -2.06 -6.35 0.02
C PHE A 116 -1.28 -6.51 -1.28
N THR A 117 -0.27 -7.39 -1.28
CA THR A 117 0.56 -7.66 -2.46
C THR A 117 -0.29 -8.12 -3.65
N GLN A 118 -1.25 -9.01 -3.40
CA GLN A 118 -2.17 -9.48 -4.43
C GLN A 118 -3.14 -8.38 -4.89
N THR A 119 -3.58 -7.50 -4.00
CA THR A 119 -4.40 -6.34 -4.37
C THR A 119 -3.64 -5.40 -5.31
N LEU A 120 -2.35 -5.14 -5.06
CA LEU A 120 -1.52 -4.37 -5.99
C LEU A 120 -1.47 -5.03 -7.38
N LEU A 121 -1.27 -6.36 -7.45
CA LEU A 121 -1.26 -7.09 -8.73
C LEU A 121 -2.61 -7.00 -9.46
N VAL A 122 -3.73 -7.13 -8.75
CA VAL A 122 -5.08 -6.99 -9.33
C VAL A 122 -5.26 -5.60 -9.91
N LEU A 123 -4.88 -4.56 -9.18
CA LEU A 123 -5.00 -3.16 -9.61
C LEU A 123 -4.09 -2.87 -10.82
N ILE A 124 -2.84 -3.31 -10.79
CA ILE A 124 -1.89 -3.16 -11.90
C ILE A 124 -2.44 -3.88 -13.14
N LYS A 125 -2.87 -5.14 -12.99
CA LYS A 125 -3.45 -5.92 -14.08
C LYS A 125 -4.68 -5.24 -14.69
N LEU A 126 -5.56 -4.70 -13.85
CA LEU A 126 -6.74 -3.96 -14.29
C LEU A 126 -6.35 -2.78 -15.17
N VAL A 127 -5.42 -1.94 -14.72
CA VAL A 127 -4.92 -0.77 -15.49
C VAL A 127 -4.37 -1.21 -16.85
N PHE A 128 -3.48 -2.21 -16.85
CA PHE A 128 -2.82 -2.61 -18.10
C PHE A 128 -3.76 -3.31 -19.09
N ILE A 129 -4.80 -4.01 -18.60
CA ILE A 129 -5.88 -4.53 -19.46
C ILE A 129 -6.67 -3.37 -20.07
N CYS A 130 -7.04 -2.35 -19.29
CA CYS A 130 -7.73 -1.14 -19.79
C CYS A 130 -6.90 -0.41 -20.87
N LEU A 131 -5.57 -0.46 -20.78
CA LEU A 131 -4.65 0.07 -21.78
C LEU A 131 -4.47 -0.84 -23.02
N GLY A 132 -5.13 -2.00 -23.07
CA GLY A 132 -5.01 -2.96 -24.17
C GLY A 132 -3.69 -3.73 -24.19
N LYS A 133 -2.91 -3.73 -23.10
CA LYS A 133 -1.65 -4.50 -23.01
C LYS A 133 -1.94 -6.00 -22.87
N LYS A 134 -1.78 -6.75 -23.97
CA LYS A 134 -2.07 -8.19 -24.02
C LYS A 134 -1.07 -9.04 -23.23
N ASN A 135 0.16 -8.58 -23.01
CA ASN A 135 1.27 -9.38 -22.46
C ASN A 135 1.47 -9.20 -20.96
N ILE A 136 0.56 -8.55 -20.24
CA ILE A 136 0.71 -8.33 -18.79
C ILE A 136 0.86 -9.63 -17.99
N ASN A 137 0.25 -10.73 -18.45
CA ASN A 137 0.39 -12.03 -17.77
C ASN A 137 1.82 -12.59 -17.87
N ASP A 138 2.52 -12.36 -19.01
CA ASP A 138 3.91 -12.78 -19.19
C ASP A 138 4.85 -11.94 -18.30
N ASP A 139 4.54 -10.64 -18.13
CA ASP A 139 5.29 -9.77 -17.25
C ASP A 139 5.10 -10.16 -15.77
N ILE A 140 3.88 -10.57 -15.37
CA ILE A 140 3.60 -11.12 -14.03
C ILE A 140 4.32 -12.46 -13.83
N LYS A 141 4.44 -13.30 -14.84
CA LYS A 141 5.22 -14.55 -14.75
C LYS A 141 6.70 -14.24 -14.51
N LYS A 142 7.30 -13.33 -15.27
CA LYS A 142 8.68 -12.87 -15.05
C LYS A 142 8.87 -12.24 -13.66
N LEU A 143 7.87 -11.50 -13.16
CA LEU A 143 7.88 -10.98 -11.80
C LEU A 143 8.05 -12.10 -10.77
N SER A 144 7.31 -13.21 -10.91
CA SER A 144 7.44 -14.37 -10.03
C SER A 144 8.85 -14.97 -10.06
N GLU A 145 9.46 -15.06 -11.22
CA GLU A 145 10.85 -15.52 -11.39
C GLU A 145 11.85 -14.59 -10.66
N ILE A 146 11.68 -13.27 -10.78
CA ILE A 146 12.51 -12.27 -10.06
C ILE A 146 12.40 -12.47 -8.55
N ILE A 147 11.17 -12.59 -8.02
CA ILE A 147 10.93 -12.77 -6.58
C ILE A 147 11.56 -14.06 -6.07
N VAL A 148 11.40 -15.18 -6.79
CA VAL A 148 11.97 -16.47 -6.41
C VAL A 148 13.49 -16.41 -6.43
N ASN A 149 14.10 -15.88 -7.49
CA ASN A 149 15.55 -15.78 -7.61
C ASN A 149 16.18 -14.88 -6.54
N ASP A 150 15.46 -13.83 -6.08
CA ASP A 150 15.94 -12.92 -5.05
C ASP A 150 15.57 -13.38 -3.61
N SER A 151 14.88 -14.49 -3.44
CA SER A 151 14.35 -14.95 -2.14
C SER A 151 15.45 -15.24 -1.09
N SER A 152 16.64 -15.62 -1.52
CA SER A 152 17.81 -15.83 -0.66
C SER A 152 18.52 -14.53 -0.24
N ASN A 153 18.33 -13.46 -1.01
CA ASN A 153 18.95 -12.15 -0.75
C ASN A 153 18.09 -11.31 0.20
N GLN A 154 18.05 -11.68 1.46
CA GLN A 154 17.19 -11.04 2.47
C GLN A 154 17.85 -9.81 3.08
N TRP A 155 17.05 -8.78 3.36
CA TRP A 155 17.51 -7.63 4.12
C TRP A 155 17.89 -8.04 5.55
N LYS A 156 19.02 -7.53 6.04
CA LYS A 156 19.46 -7.76 7.40
C LYS A 156 18.67 -6.89 8.37
N THR A 157 18.42 -7.40 9.58
CA THR A 157 17.68 -6.68 10.63
C THR A 157 18.58 -5.90 11.57
N ASP A 158 19.87 -6.21 11.61
CA ASP A 158 20.88 -5.58 12.46
C ASP A 158 21.36 -4.22 11.96
N ILE A 159 21.05 -3.86 10.71
CA ILE A 159 21.39 -2.55 10.14
C ILE A 159 20.47 -1.42 10.64
N ILE A 160 19.30 -1.76 11.20
CA ILE A 160 18.34 -0.78 11.72
C ILE A 160 18.48 -0.68 13.23
N ASP A 161 18.65 0.54 13.76
CA ASP A 161 18.70 0.75 15.21
C ASP A 161 17.34 0.39 15.84
N LYS A 162 17.34 -0.62 16.70
CA LYS A 162 16.14 -1.14 17.35
C LYS A 162 15.73 -0.33 18.59
N ASN A 163 16.58 0.53 19.09
CA ASN A 163 16.33 1.34 20.29
C ASN A 163 15.57 2.64 19.97
N VAL A 164 15.62 3.08 18.71
CA VAL A 164 14.87 4.25 18.24
C VAL A 164 13.53 3.79 17.70
N ASN A 165 12.44 4.34 18.23
CA ASN A 165 11.07 3.95 17.88
C ASN A 165 10.30 5.04 17.11
N THR A 166 10.98 6.13 16.74
CA THR A 166 10.42 7.27 16.01
C THR A 166 11.15 7.50 14.70
N GLY A 167 10.41 7.92 13.69
CA GLY A 167 11.01 8.20 12.39
C GLY A 167 9.99 8.56 11.31
N PHE A 168 10.51 8.82 10.13
CA PHE A 168 9.72 8.99 8.91
C PHE A 168 10.06 7.92 7.89
N ILE A 169 9.08 7.54 7.09
CA ILE A 169 9.28 6.88 5.82
C ILE A 169 8.84 7.81 4.70
N ILE A 170 9.77 8.18 3.84
CA ILE A 170 9.61 9.23 2.86
C ILE A 170 9.60 8.61 1.47
N GLY A 171 8.48 8.76 0.77
CA GLY A 171 8.32 8.32 -0.62
C GLY A 171 7.75 9.44 -1.48
N ARG A 172 7.51 9.17 -2.77
CA ARG A 172 6.81 10.06 -3.69
C ARG A 172 6.05 9.26 -4.74
N GLY A 173 4.91 9.79 -5.24
CA GLY A 173 4.08 9.05 -6.17
C GLY A 173 3.59 7.72 -5.58
N VAL A 174 3.72 6.62 -6.30
CA VAL A 174 3.38 5.29 -5.79
C VAL A 174 4.20 4.91 -4.56
N GLY A 175 5.44 5.41 -4.45
CA GLY A 175 6.28 5.21 -3.26
C GLY A 175 5.66 5.80 -2.00
N PHE A 176 4.93 6.92 -2.07
CA PHE A 176 4.21 7.46 -0.91
C PHE A 176 3.07 6.54 -0.47
N ALA A 177 2.33 5.95 -1.41
CA ALA A 177 1.29 4.97 -1.06
C ALA A 177 1.88 3.72 -0.36
N LEU A 178 3.03 3.22 -0.84
CA LEU A 178 3.73 2.12 -0.18
C LEU A 178 4.31 2.53 1.18
N SER A 179 4.75 3.78 1.33
CA SER A 179 5.21 4.32 2.62
C SER A 179 4.11 4.28 3.68
N ASN A 180 2.84 4.49 3.29
CA ASN A 180 1.71 4.36 4.21
C ASN A 180 1.55 2.93 4.72
N GLU A 181 1.64 1.94 3.85
CA GLU A 181 1.56 0.52 4.25
C GLU A 181 2.75 0.10 5.11
N ILE A 182 3.97 0.51 4.74
CA ILE A 182 5.18 0.24 5.52
C ILE A 182 5.07 0.86 6.91
N SER A 183 4.64 2.12 7.01
CA SER A 183 4.36 2.82 8.26
C SER A 183 3.34 2.07 9.13
N LEU A 184 2.23 1.63 8.53
CA LEU A 184 1.21 0.87 9.22
C LEU A 184 1.80 -0.41 9.83
N LYS A 185 2.65 -1.15 9.10
CA LYS A 185 3.29 -2.38 9.61
C LYS A 185 4.29 -2.10 10.73
N PHE A 186 5.04 -1.00 10.69
CA PHE A 186 5.89 -0.61 11.83
C PHE A 186 5.06 -0.35 13.09
N LYS A 187 3.91 0.31 12.96
CA LYS A 187 2.99 0.57 14.09
C LYS A 187 2.35 -0.71 14.62
N GLU A 188 1.80 -1.54 13.73
CA GLU A 188 1.10 -2.78 14.08
C GLU A 188 2.03 -3.83 14.71
N LEU A 189 3.20 -4.05 14.11
CA LEU A 189 4.07 -5.17 14.46
C LEU A 189 5.20 -4.78 15.41
N CYS A 190 5.82 -3.61 15.19
CA CYS A 190 7.03 -3.20 15.88
C CYS A 190 6.79 -2.20 17.01
N GLN A 191 5.55 -1.68 17.16
CA GLN A 191 5.21 -0.60 18.09
C GLN A 191 6.11 0.64 17.90
N GLU A 192 6.46 0.92 16.64
CA GLU A 192 7.27 2.08 16.27
C GLU A 192 6.41 3.14 15.55
N MET A 193 6.59 4.39 15.94
CA MET A 193 5.95 5.55 15.33
C MET A 193 6.78 6.00 14.12
N ILE A 194 6.63 5.29 13.01
CA ILE A 194 7.22 5.67 11.72
C ILE A 194 6.12 6.32 10.89
N GLU A 195 6.20 7.64 10.65
CA GLU A 195 5.19 8.37 9.90
C GLU A 195 5.51 8.45 8.41
N PRO A 196 4.51 8.27 7.52
CA PRO A 196 4.72 8.35 6.08
C PRO A 196 4.60 9.79 5.59
N PHE A 197 5.55 10.24 4.77
CA PHE A 197 5.48 11.54 4.12
C PHE A 197 5.82 11.45 2.64
N SER A 198 5.20 12.33 1.84
CA SER A 198 5.74 12.68 0.53
C SER A 198 7.02 13.49 0.71
N SER A 199 8.02 13.28 -0.15
CA SER A 199 9.30 14.00 -0.08
C SER A 199 9.11 15.53 -0.19
N ALA A 200 8.06 16.00 -0.85
CA ALA A 200 7.72 17.41 -0.89
C ALA A 200 7.14 17.87 0.46
N GLU A 201 6.14 17.16 0.99
CA GLU A 201 5.40 17.58 2.18
C GLU A 201 6.26 17.58 3.45
N VAL A 202 7.18 16.63 3.62
CA VAL A 202 8.06 16.58 4.81
C VAL A 202 8.89 17.86 4.95
N MET A 203 9.21 18.52 3.84
CA MET A 203 9.98 19.78 3.82
C MET A 203 9.19 20.98 4.28
N HIS A 204 7.84 20.92 4.27
CA HIS A 204 6.94 22.03 4.60
C HIS A 204 6.53 22.09 6.09
N GLY A 205 7.30 21.49 7.00
CA GLY A 205 7.04 21.56 8.44
C GLY A 205 7.55 20.36 9.21
N PRO A 206 7.14 19.12 8.86
CA PRO A 206 7.49 17.91 9.61
C PRO A 206 8.99 17.70 9.84
N LYS A 207 9.84 18.21 8.96
CA LYS A 207 11.31 18.14 9.12
C LYS A 207 11.81 18.74 10.45
N SER A 208 11.05 19.62 11.08
CA SER A 208 11.39 20.22 12.38
C SER A 208 11.45 19.20 13.54
N LEU A 209 10.88 18.00 13.35
CA LEU A 209 10.91 16.91 14.32
C LEU A 209 12.16 16.03 14.23
N ILE A 210 12.97 16.22 13.20
CA ILE A 210 14.12 15.35 12.94
C ILE A 210 15.27 15.76 13.84
N GLU A 211 15.75 14.81 14.63
CA GLU A 211 16.91 14.93 15.52
C GLU A 211 17.83 13.71 15.37
N ASN A 212 18.98 13.69 16.08
CA ASN A 212 19.95 12.60 15.98
C ASN A 212 19.38 11.21 16.22
N SER A 213 18.41 11.07 17.14
CA SER A 213 17.70 9.81 17.46
C SER A 213 16.42 9.66 16.68
N PHE A 214 16.45 9.89 15.35
CA PHE A 214 15.28 9.84 14.48
C PHE A 214 15.57 9.06 13.20
N LYS A 215 14.78 8.03 12.90
CA LYS A 215 14.97 7.19 11.71
C LYS A 215 14.43 7.88 10.46
N LEU A 216 15.18 7.85 9.39
CA LEU A 216 14.73 8.24 8.06
C LEU A 216 14.81 7.05 7.10
N PHE A 217 13.67 6.53 6.70
CA PHE A 217 13.57 5.58 5.61
C PHE A 217 13.27 6.36 4.32
N LEU A 218 14.14 6.23 3.31
CA LEU A 218 13.99 6.90 2.02
C LEU A 218 13.60 5.87 0.97
N LEU A 219 12.35 5.91 0.50
CA LEU A 219 11.83 4.95 -0.46
C LEU A 219 11.92 5.51 -1.89
N GLY A 220 12.97 5.11 -2.60
CA GLY A 220 13.20 5.42 -4.00
C GLY A 220 12.61 4.33 -4.90
N MET A 221 11.43 4.59 -5.51
CA MET A 221 10.89 3.76 -6.57
C MET A 221 11.61 4.02 -7.89
N ASN A 222 11.66 3.03 -8.78
CA ASN A 222 12.25 3.18 -10.11
C ASN A 222 11.27 3.83 -11.11
N ASP A 223 10.77 5.01 -10.75
CA ASP A 223 9.92 5.86 -11.58
C ASP A 223 10.32 7.33 -11.45
N LYS A 224 9.71 8.19 -12.27
CA LYS A 224 10.04 9.63 -12.29
C LYS A 224 9.92 10.29 -10.91
N SER A 225 8.92 9.91 -10.13
CA SER A 225 8.71 10.48 -8.79
C SER A 225 9.70 9.92 -7.77
N GLY A 226 9.92 8.60 -7.78
CA GLY A 226 10.81 7.95 -6.82
C GLY A 226 12.28 8.34 -6.97
N LEU A 227 12.72 8.63 -8.19
CA LEU A 227 14.10 9.08 -8.46
C LEU A 227 14.43 10.44 -7.85
N THR A 228 13.43 11.27 -7.54
CA THR A 228 13.67 12.60 -6.94
C THR A 228 13.77 12.56 -5.42
N VAL A 229 13.33 11.48 -4.76
CA VAL A 229 13.23 11.42 -3.28
C VAL A 229 14.54 11.78 -2.58
N ASN A 230 15.65 11.19 -2.98
CA ASN A 230 16.95 11.46 -2.36
C ASN A 230 17.42 12.91 -2.56
N GLN A 231 17.10 13.52 -3.69
CA GLN A 231 17.42 14.91 -3.98
C GLN A 231 16.54 15.86 -3.17
N ASP A 232 15.22 15.59 -3.13
CA ASP A 232 14.23 16.40 -2.43
C ASP A 232 14.56 16.54 -0.93
N VAL A 233 15.06 15.46 -0.31
CA VAL A 233 15.31 15.41 1.15
C VAL A 233 16.80 15.41 1.52
N ASN A 234 17.67 15.80 0.60
CA ASN A 234 19.11 15.70 0.83
C ASN A 234 19.59 16.47 2.08
N GLU A 235 18.97 17.61 2.39
CA GLU A 235 19.32 18.38 3.60
C GLU A 235 19.01 17.63 4.91
N LEU A 236 17.99 16.72 4.93
CA LEU A 236 17.62 15.98 6.12
C LEU A 236 18.72 15.05 6.60
N LYS A 237 19.66 14.68 5.71
CA LYS A 237 20.84 13.88 6.02
C LYS A 237 21.83 14.57 6.97
N ASN A 238 21.65 15.89 7.19
CA ASN A 238 22.45 16.65 8.14
C ASN A 238 21.88 16.59 9.58
N TYR A 239 20.64 16.13 9.76
CA TYR A 239 19.96 16.16 11.06
C TYR A 239 20.00 14.82 11.80
N THR A 240 20.20 13.69 11.08
CA THR A 240 20.34 12.36 11.68
C THR A 240 21.28 11.49 10.88
N ASN A 241 21.95 10.54 11.58
CA ASN A 241 22.77 9.49 10.95
C ASN A 241 21.98 8.18 10.70
N LEU A 242 20.73 8.07 11.17
CA LEU A 242 19.90 6.87 11.06
C LEU A 242 19.10 6.89 9.75
N ILE A 243 19.82 6.84 8.62
CA ILE A 243 19.26 6.93 7.28
C ILE A 243 19.31 5.57 6.59
N TYR A 244 18.15 5.11 6.12
CA TYR A 244 17.94 3.81 5.51
C TYR A 244 17.30 3.97 4.13
N GLU A 245 18.11 3.80 3.09
CA GLU A 245 17.62 3.92 1.71
C GLU A 245 17.08 2.57 1.21
N ILE A 246 15.82 2.56 0.80
CA ILE A 246 15.13 1.43 0.15
C ILE A 246 15.09 1.74 -1.34
N SER A 247 15.82 0.99 -2.17
CA SER A 247 16.05 1.37 -3.55
C SER A 247 16.41 0.17 -4.43
N THR A 248 16.23 0.33 -5.74
CA THR A 248 16.75 -0.59 -6.76
C THR A 248 18.24 -0.36 -7.07
N ASN A 249 18.87 0.62 -6.44
CA ASN A 249 20.30 0.90 -6.60
C ASN A 249 21.11 0.03 -5.64
N GLN A 250 21.94 -0.87 -6.18
CA GLN A 250 22.78 -1.78 -5.39
C GLN A 250 23.91 -1.07 -4.61
N ASN A 251 24.24 0.16 -4.97
CA ASN A 251 25.32 0.94 -4.32
C ASN A 251 24.86 1.67 -3.06
N VAL A 252 23.61 1.51 -2.63
CA VAL A 252 23.13 2.14 -1.39
C VAL A 252 23.78 1.52 -0.16
N LYS A 253 24.26 2.37 0.75
CA LYS A 253 24.96 1.97 1.96
C LYS A 253 24.09 1.14 2.92
N SER A 254 22.80 1.44 2.99
CA SER A 254 21.85 0.80 3.89
C SER A 254 21.53 -0.65 3.55
N LYS A 255 21.90 -1.14 2.37
CA LYS A 255 21.68 -2.52 1.91
C LYS A 255 20.20 -2.96 1.90
N LEU A 256 19.24 -2.02 1.82
CA LEU A 256 17.82 -2.29 1.61
C LEU A 256 17.50 -2.28 0.09
N PHE A 257 18.27 -3.07 -0.64
CA PHE A 257 18.13 -3.23 -2.08
C PHE A 257 16.99 -4.18 -2.43
N TYR A 258 16.27 -3.86 -3.50
CA TYR A 258 15.34 -4.79 -4.16
C TYR A 258 15.52 -4.73 -5.69
N PRO A 259 15.39 -5.88 -6.41
CA PRO A 259 15.54 -5.88 -7.86
C PRO A 259 14.38 -5.16 -8.54
N SER A 260 14.62 -4.60 -9.73
CA SER A 260 13.61 -3.91 -10.52
C SER A 260 13.11 -4.76 -11.67
N ASN A 261 11.85 -4.54 -12.05
CA ASN A 261 11.22 -5.03 -13.26
C ASN A 261 11.27 -3.95 -14.37
N LYS A 262 11.01 -4.32 -15.60
CA LYS A 262 10.86 -3.35 -16.71
C LYS A 262 9.63 -2.45 -16.55
N ILE A 263 8.61 -2.91 -15.82
CA ILE A 263 7.39 -2.18 -15.51
C ILE A 263 7.50 -1.70 -14.06
N SER A 264 7.67 -0.40 -13.86
CA SER A 264 7.93 0.20 -12.54
C SER A 264 6.82 -0.06 -11.53
N GLU A 265 5.57 -0.22 -11.97
CA GLU A 265 4.46 -0.57 -11.09
C GLU A 265 4.62 -1.97 -10.47
N LEU A 266 5.23 -2.92 -11.20
CA LEU A 266 5.53 -4.26 -10.68
C LEU A 266 6.64 -4.25 -9.61
N ASP A 267 7.49 -3.22 -9.60
CA ASP A 267 8.49 -3.04 -8.54
C ASP A 267 7.85 -2.88 -7.16
N SER A 268 6.63 -2.36 -7.08
CA SER A 268 5.85 -2.29 -5.84
C SER A 268 5.61 -3.68 -5.22
N VAL A 269 5.35 -4.67 -6.06
CA VAL A 269 5.12 -6.06 -5.63
C VAL A 269 6.42 -6.71 -5.18
N ILE A 270 7.53 -6.46 -5.90
CA ILE A 270 8.87 -6.95 -5.54
C ILE A 270 9.27 -6.38 -4.18
N LEU A 271 9.14 -5.06 -4.01
CA LEU A 271 9.46 -4.38 -2.76
C LEU A 271 8.69 -4.99 -1.59
N MET A 272 7.38 -5.13 -1.71
CA MET A 272 6.56 -5.65 -0.63
C MET A 272 6.83 -7.14 -0.34
N SER A 273 7.20 -7.93 -1.35
CA SER A 273 7.61 -9.32 -1.16
C SER A 273 8.93 -9.45 -0.36
N LYS A 274 9.80 -8.43 -0.38
CA LYS A 274 11.00 -8.34 0.47
C LYS A 274 10.69 -7.73 1.83
N PHE A 275 9.88 -6.70 1.87
CA PHE A 275 9.56 -5.98 3.10
C PHE A 275 8.83 -6.85 4.13
N TYR A 276 7.80 -7.61 3.73
CA TYR A 276 7.02 -8.38 4.70
C TYR A 276 7.82 -9.46 5.43
N PRO A 277 8.61 -10.34 4.78
CA PRO A 277 9.46 -11.26 5.51
C PRO A 277 10.50 -10.55 6.39
N TRP A 278 10.97 -9.38 5.96
CA TRP A 278 11.93 -8.61 6.72
C TRP A 278 11.31 -8.00 7.99
N ILE A 279 10.14 -7.35 7.89
CA ILE A 279 9.50 -6.72 9.07
C ILE A 279 9.12 -7.77 10.12
N ILE A 280 8.70 -8.98 9.70
CA ILE A 280 8.43 -10.09 10.60
C ILE A 280 9.71 -10.45 11.39
N ARG A 281 10.84 -10.65 10.72
CA ARG A 281 12.13 -10.92 11.38
C ARG A 281 12.58 -9.77 12.26
N TYR A 282 12.39 -8.54 11.82
CA TYR A 282 12.73 -7.33 12.58
C TYR A 282 11.88 -7.26 13.87
N THR A 283 10.58 -7.52 13.79
CA THR A 283 9.65 -7.60 14.93
C THR A 283 10.13 -8.65 15.94
N THR A 284 10.43 -9.87 15.47
CA THR A 284 10.95 -10.96 16.32
C THR A 284 12.30 -10.58 16.95
N ALA A 285 13.19 -9.91 16.21
CA ALA A 285 14.47 -9.44 16.72
C ALA A 285 14.35 -8.31 17.76
N LYS A 286 13.19 -7.67 17.87
CA LYS A 286 12.82 -6.74 18.96
C LYS A 286 12.19 -7.45 20.17
N GLY A 287 12.01 -8.77 20.13
CA GLY A 287 11.35 -9.54 21.19
C GLY A 287 9.81 -9.44 21.16
N LEU A 288 9.23 -8.99 20.03
CA LEU A 288 7.79 -8.91 19.84
C LEU A 288 7.27 -10.09 19.00
N ASN A 289 5.99 -10.43 19.17
CA ASN A 289 5.34 -11.49 18.41
C ASN A 289 4.56 -10.90 17.20
N PRO A 290 4.99 -11.13 15.95
CA PRO A 290 4.28 -10.60 14.78
C PRO A 290 2.93 -11.26 14.52
N ASP A 291 2.67 -12.47 15.07
CA ASP A 291 1.41 -13.19 14.90
C ASP A 291 0.35 -12.79 15.94
N ASP A 292 0.77 -12.14 17.03
CA ASP A 292 -0.09 -11.66 18.12
C ASP A 292 0.25 -10.18 18.43
N PRO A 293 -0.04 -9.26 17.52
CA PRO A 293 0.25 -7.85 17.72
C PRO A 293 -0.67 -7.26 18.80
N ARG A 294 -0.08 -6.45 19.66
CA ARG A 294 -0.73 -5.88 20.86
C ARG A 294 -2.02 -5.12 20.51
N TYR A 295 -3.12 -5.49 21.17
CA TYR A 295 -4.46 -4.87 21.05
C TYR A 295 -5.14 -5.02 19.68
N LEU A 296 -4.60 -5.78 18.77
CA LEU A 296 -5.19 -5.96 17.44
C LEU A 296 -5.93 -7.31 17.34
N THR A 297 -7.01 -7.29 16.59
CA THR A 297 -7.78 -8.49 16.22
C THR A 297 -7.92 -8.59 14.71
N LYS A 298 -8.12 -9.81 14.19
CA LYS A 298 -8.21 -10.04 12.73
C LYS A 298 -9.40 -9.32 12.09
N ILE A 299 -10.48 -9.16 12.81
CA ILE A 299 -11.68 -8.45 12.36
C ILE A 299 -11.93 -7.32 13.34
N THR A 300 -11.93 -6.10 12.84
CA THR A 300 -12.30 -4.91 13.61
C THR A 300 -13.71 -4.51 13.22
N GLU A 301 -14.61 -4.49 14.20
CA GLU A 301 -15.95 -3.95 14.02
C GLU A 301 -15.91 -2.43 14.28
N THR A 302 -16.21 -1.65 13.25
CA THR A 302 -16.37 -0.19 13.34
C THR A 302 -17.74 0.15 12.78
N PHE A 303 -18.48 0.95 13.54
CA PHE A 303 -19.80 1.48 13.17
C PHE A 303 -19.67 2.88 12.62
#